data_c73827be5491f982f20acc0f04d179e7
#
_entry.id   c73827be5491f982f20acc0f04d179e7
#
_cell.length_a   1.000
_cell.length_b   1.000
_cell.length_c   1.000
_cell.angle_alpha   90.00
_cell.angle_beta   90.00
_cell.angle_gamma   90.00
#
_symmetry.space_group_name_H-M   'P 1'
#
loop_
_entity.id
_entity.type
_entity.pdbx_description
1 polymer ?
#
loop_
_entity_poly.entity_id
_entity_poly.type
_entity_poly.pdbx_seq_one_letter_code
_entity_poly.pdbx_strand_id
1 'polypeptide(L)'
;MKILCVCDQIDPVVYNSEIKERFGDVDYILSAGDLPMEYIDFIVSSLNKPAFFVFGNHNLKEYDLFHRSPDNEYGSPTTPINTHSHGAAYVGFKIFSSKKFIIAGASGCMLYNYGKSQFSNMEMFFKLLKLVPKLLINKIFYGRYLDIFLTHTPPLGINDKPDPCHKGFKCYLWFLRWFKPKYMIHGHIHLYDLQEKRIANYHKTTIINAFEHYVINTEDVKGK
;
A
#
# COMPACT_ATOMS: atom_id res chain seq x y z
N MET A 1 3.80 -17.04 -6.41
CA MET A 1 3.53 -16.26 -5.19
C MET A 1 2.13 -15.70 -5.32
N LYS A 2 1.28 -15.95 -4.32
CA LYS A 2 -0.11 -15.50 -4.29
C LYS A 2 -0.29 -14.46 -3.17
N ILE A 3 -0.94 -13.33 -3.45
CA ILE A 3 -1.04 -12.19 -2.54
C ILE A 3 -2.49 -11.75 -2.45
N LEU A 4 -3.03 -11.69 -1.23
CA LEU A 4 -4.33 -11.07 -0.97
C LEU A 4 -4.12 -9.57 -0.71
N CYS A 5 -4.73 -8.74 -1.54
CA CYS A 5 -4.73 -7.28 -1.40
C CYS A 5 -6.13 -6.83 -0.96
N VAL A 6 -6.23 -5.93 0.01
CA VAL A 6 -7.49 -5.36 0.52
C VAL A 6 -7.38 -3.84 0.64
N CYS A 7 -8.48 -3.11 0.41
CA CYS A 7 -8.52 -1.66 0.54
C CYS A 7 -9.94 -1.09 0.62
N ASP A 8 -10.06 0.05 1.27
CA ASP A 8 -11.19 0.99 1.32
C ASP A 8 -12.47 0.43 1.96
N GLN A 9 -12.88 -0.77 1.60
CA GLN A 9 -14.14 -1.35 2.05
C GLN A 9 -13.94 -2.77 2.59
N ILE A 10 -14.62 -3.10 3.70
CA ILE A 10 -14.68 -4.46 4.22
C ILE A 10 -15.45 -5.33 3.21
N ASP A 11 -14.76 -6.33 2.66
CA ASP A 11 -15.37 -7.25 1.71
C ASP A 11 -15.95 -8.48 2.44
N PRO A 12 -17.26 -8.75 2.30
CA PRO A 12 -17.89 -9.92 2.93
C PRO A 12 -17.30 -11.26 2.46
N VAL A 13 -16.68 -11.32 1.28
CA VAL A 13 -16.01 -12.52 0.77
C VAL A 13 -14.74 -12.83 1.56
N VAL A 14 -14.06 -11.78 2.04
CA VAL A 14 -12.86 -11.89 2.88
C VAL A 14 -13.24 -11.95 4.37
N TYR A 15 -14.19 -11.12 4.80
CA TYR A 15 -14.66 -11.06 6.20
C TYR A 15 -15.70 -12.16 6.46
N ASN A 16 -15.26 -13.40 6.41
CA ASN A 16 -16.12 -14.58 6.48
C ASN A 16 -15.40 -15.75 7.17
N SER A 17 -16.14 -16.64 7.81
CA SER A 17 -15.61 -17.85 8.47
C SER A 17 -14.86 -18.79 7.51
N GLU A 18 -15.20 -18.76 6.21
CA GLU A 18 -14.58 -19.56 5.14
C GLU A 18 -13.28 -18.94 4.57
N ILE A 19 -12.77 -17.87 5.16
CA ILE A 19 -11.57 -17.15 4.66
C ILE A 19 -10.38 -18.09 4.45
N LYS A 20 -10.20 -19.11 5.32
CA LYS A 20 -9.11 -20.09 5.20
C LYS A 20 -9.27 -20.99 3.97
N GLU A 21 -10.49 -21.36 3.62
CA GLU A 21 -10.76 -22.19 2.45
C GLU A 21 -10.50 -21.41 1.17
N ARG A 22 -10.86 -20.12 1.15
CA ARG A 22 -10.76 -19.25 -0.02
C ARG A 22 -9.38 -18.68 -0.25
N PHE A 23 -8.69 -18.31 0.84
CA PHE A 23 -7.43 -17.55 0.78
C PHE A 23 -6.28 -18.17 1.60
N GLY A 24 -6.43 -19.38 2.13
CA GLY A 24 -5.40 -20.03 2.97
C GLY A 24 -4.08 -20.31 2.24
N ASP A 25 -4.10 -20.31 0.92
CA ASP A 25 -2.94 -20.57 0.05
C ASP A 25 -2.17 -19.30 -0.34
N VAL A 26 -2.57 -18.11 0.17
CA VAL A 26 -1.81 -16.87 -0.09
C VAL A 26 -0.48 -16.88 0.68
N ASP A 27 0.53 -16.24 0.10
CA ASP A 27 1.84 -16.09 0.71
C ASP A 27 1.95 -14.81 1.57
N TYR A 28 1.24 -13.75 1.16
CA TYR A 28 1.27 -12.41 1.78
C TYR A 28 -0.10 -11.75 1.78
N ILE A 29 -0.30 -10.84 2.73
CA ILE A 29 -1.47 -9.96 2.83
C ILE A 29 -0.99 -8.51 2.69
N LEU A 30 -1.63 -7.72 1.83
CA LEU A 30 -1.35 -6.29 1.64
C LEU A 30 -2.61 -5.47 1.85
N SER A 31 -2.54 -4.47 2.74
CA SER A 31 -3.62 -3.48 2.89
C SER A 31 -3.17 -2.14 2.35
N ALA A 32 -3.90 -1.65 1.36
CA ALA A 32 -3.63 -0.35 0.72
C ALA A 32 -4.33 0.84 1.43
N GLY A 33 -4.83 0.64 2.64
CA GLY A 33 -5.35 1.71 3.50
C GLY A 33 -6.87 1.79 3.56
N ASP A 34 -7.35 2.74 4.37
CA ASP A 34 -8.75 3.08 4.62
C ASP A 34 -9.62 1.96 5.21
N LEU A 35 -8.98 0.96 5.80
CA LEU A 35 -9.63 -0.15 6.49
C LEU A 35 -9.46 -0.03 8.02
N PRO A 36 -10.47 -0.43 8.82
CA PRO A 36 -10.30 -0.57 10.25
C PRO A 36 -9.24 -1.61 10.59
N MET A 37 -8.42 -1.35 11.61
CA MET A 37 -7.35 -2.28 12.00
C MET A 37 -7.90 -3.61 12.53
N GLU A 38 -9.11 -3.63 13.07
CA GLU A 38 -9.83 -4.83 13.49
C GLU A 38 -10.11 -5.80 12.31
N TYR A 39 -10.32 -5.26 11.11
CA TYR A 39 -10.46 -6.08 9.90
C TYR A 39 -9.12 -6.69 9.48
N ILE A 40 -8.05 -5.93 9.59
CA ILE A 40 -6.69 -6.44 9.33
C ILE A 40 -6.33 -7.54 10.35
N ASP A 41 -6.66 -7.32 11.63
CA ASP A 41 -6.47 -8.31 12.69
C ASP A 41 -7.20 -9.63 12.38
N PHE A 42 -8.47 -9.55 11.96
CA PHE A 42 -9.24 -10.71 11.54
C PHE A 42 -8.54 -11.49 10.41
N ILE A 43 -8.09 -10.81 9.37
CA ILE A 43 -7.43 -11.46 8.21
C ILE A 43 -6.12 -12.11 8.67
N VAL A 44 -5.29 -11.39 9.42
CA VAL A 44 -3.98 -11.88 9.89
C VAL A 44 -4.13 -13.06 10.83
N SER A 45 -5.02 -12.97 11.82
CA SER A 45 -5.25 -14.06 12.78
C SER A 45 -5.87 -15.29 12.12
N SER A 46 -6.74 -15.10 11.12
CA SER A 46 -7.35 -16.20 10.39
C SER A 46 -6.38 -16.91 9.46
N LEU A 47 -5.58 -16.19 8.68
CA LEU A 47 -4.72 -16.77 7.66
C LEU A 47 -3.31 -17.11 8.18
N ASN A 48 -2.86 -16.46 9.26
CA ASN A 48 -1.49 -16.59 9.80
C ASN A 48 -0.41 -16.40 8.73
N LYS A 49 -0.51 -15.30 7.98
CA LYS A 49 0.43 -14.94 6.91
C LYS A 49 1.06 -13.57 7.16
N PRO A 50 2.29 -13.33 6.70
CA PRO A 50 2.91 -12.02 6.79
C PRO A 50 2.04 -10.95 6.12
N ALA A 51 1.75 -9.89 6.86
CA ALA A 51 0.91 -8.80 6.42
C ALA A 51 1.64 -7.46 6.44
N PHE A 52 1.38 -6.63 5.44
CA PHE A 52 1.93 -5.27 5.31
C PHE A 52 0.81 -4.29 5.02
N PHE A 53 0.90 -3.09 5.60
CA PHE A 53 -0.11 -2.08 5.38
C PHE A 53 0.46 -0.67 5.24
N VAL A 54 -0.33 0.18 4.61
CA VAL A 54 -0.17 1.64 4.61
C VAL A 54 -1.46 2.29 5.11
N PHE A 55 -1.38 3.51 5.61
CA PHE A 55 -2.57 4.30 5.91
C PHE A 55 -3.07 5.01 4.65
N GLY A 56 -4.38 5.15 4.51
CA GLY A 56 -5.01 6.08 3.59
C GLY A 56 -5.25 7.44 4.22
N ASN A 57 -6.39 8.04 3.93
CA ASN A 57 -6.84 9.31 4.52
C ASN A 57 -8.07 9.16 5.44
N HIS A 58 -8.59 7.95 5.58
CA HIS A 58 -9.64 7.56 6.53
C HIS A 58 -9.14 6.49 7.50
N ASN A 59 -9.96 6.14 8.52
CA ASN A 59 -9.61 5.12 9.52
C ASN A 59 -8.25 5.33 10.19
N LEU A 60 -7.94 6.58 10.58
CA LEU A 60 -6.64 7.03 11.10
C LEU A 60 -6.52 6.97 12.63
N LYS A 61 -7.30 6.15 13.34
CA LYS A 61 -7.27 6.04 14.80
C LYS A 61 -5.87 5.74 15.34
N GLU A 62 -5.13 4.86 14.67
CA GLU A 62 -3.79 4.45 15.08
C GLU A 62 -2.65 5.22 14.35
N TYR A 63 -2.99 6.16 13.46
CA TYR A 63 -1.99 6.86 12.65
C TYR A 63 -0.89 7.51 13.49
N ASP A 64 -1.27 8.13 14.59
CA ASP A 64 -0.34 8.87 15.47
C ASP A 64 0.65 7.94 16.19
N LEU A 65 0.34 6.65 16.38
CA LEU A 65 1.26 5.67 16.95
C LEU A 65 2.46 5.37 16.03
N PHE A 66 2.30 5.63 14.73
CA PHE A 66 3.31 5.37 13.68
C PHE A 66 4.04 6.63 13.21
N HIS A 67 3.56 7.82 13.65
CA HIS A 67 4.10 9.10 13.20
C HIS A 67 4.35 10.03 14.37
N ARG A 68 5.54 10.65 14.41
CA ARG A 68 5.82 11.74 15.35
C ARG A 68 5.16 13.01 14.89
N SER A 69 4.37 13.63 15.76
CA SER A 69 3.83 14.97 15.58
C SER A 69 4.15 15.81 16.82
N PRO A 70 4.53 17.10 16.69
CA PRO A 70 4.72 17.99 17.84
C PRO A 70 3.46 18.14 18.70
N ASP A 71 2.28 17.99 18.10
CA ASP A 71 0.98 18.19 18.73
C ASP A 71 0.40 16.90 19.34
N ASN A 72 1.17 15.83 19.38
CA ASN A 72 0.73 14.51 19.76
C ASN A 72 1.27 14.15 21.15
N GLU A 73 0.40 13.71 22.09
CA GLU A 73 0.84 13.18 23.40
C GLU A 73 1.89 12.07 23.27
N TYR A 74 1.86 11.32 22.16
CA TYR A 74 2.85 10.30 21.80
C TYR A 74 4.10 10.88 21.12
N GLY A 75 4.14 12.20 20.86
CA GLY A 75 5.20 12.89 20.12
C GLY A 75 6.49 13.16 20.88
N SER A 76 6.60 12.71 22.16
CA SER A 76 7.86 12.81 22.90
C SER A 76 9.00 12.15 22.12
N PRO A 77 10.18 12.77 22.03
CA PRO A 77 11.36 12.18 21.38
C PRO A 77 11.74 10.80 21.92
N THR A 78 11.32 10.50 23.15
CA THR A 78 11.59 9.23 23.85
C THR A 78 10.57 8.14 23.60
N THR A 79 9.39 8.45 23.05
CA THR A 79 8.37 7.44 22.76
C THR A 79 8.74 6.64 21.52
N PRO A 80 8.82 5.30 21.60
CA PRO A 80 9.05 4.47 20.45
C PRO A 80 7.93 4.62 19.41
N ILE A 81 8.29 4.76 18.13
CA ILE A 81 7.33 4.72 17.04
C ILE A 81 6.98 3.25 16.76
N ASN A 82 5.69 2.93 16.71
CA ASN A 82 5.25 1.59 16.35
C ASN A 82 5.70 1.23 14.92
N THR A 83 6.00 -0.03 14.72
CA THR A 83 6.32 -0.59 13.40
C THR A 83 5.32 -1.64 12.97
N HIS A 84 4.54 -2.17 13.91
CA HIS A 84 3.52 -3.19 13.70
C HIS A 84 2.27 -2.85 14.49
N SER A 85 1.13 -3.23 13.98
CA SER A 85 -0.16 -3.26 14.67
C SER A 85 -0.98 -4.43 14.16
N HIS A 86 -1.76 -5.07 15.03
CA HIS A 86 -2.65 -6.18 14.68
C HIS A 86 -1.96 -7.28 13.84
N GLY A 87 -0.72 -7.62 14.17
CA GLY A 87 0.09 -8.60 13.44
C GLY A 87 0.59 -8.18 12.06
N ALA A 88 0.26 -6.97 11.61
CA ALA A 88 0.71 -6.42 10.32
C ALA A 88 1.85 -5.41 10.49
N ALA A 89 2.79 -5.39 9.52
CA ALA A 89 3.90 -4.44 9.49
C ALA A 89 3.52 -3.16 8.73
N TYR A 90 3.73 -1.99 9.35
CA TYR A 90 3.56 -0.70 8.69
C TYR A 90 4.73 -0.40 7.75
N VAL A 91 4.43 -0.22 6.47
CA VAL A 91 5.42 0.07 5.42
C VAL A 91 5.30 1.48 4.81
N GLY A 92 4.43 2.33 5.34
CA GLY A 92 4.32 3.72 4.87
C GLY A 92 5.65 4.47 5.00
N PHE A 93 6.21 4.90 3.86
CA PHE A 93 7.53 5.52 3.75
C PHE A 93 8.68 4.66 4.29
N LYS A 94 8.52 3.34 4.21
CA LYS A 94 9.52 2.35 4.63
C LYS A 94 9.69 1.27 3.56
N ILE A 95 10.77 0.48 3.68
CA ILE A 95 11.03 -0.65 2.81
C ILE A 95 11.29 -1.88 3.67
N PHE A 96 10.54 -2.94 3.40
CA PHE A 96 10.87 -4.28 3.87
C PHE A 96 11.60 -5.03 2.75
N SER A 97 12.74 -5.65 3.09
CA SER A 97 13.61 -6.32 2.11
C SER A 97 13.95 -7.72 2.56
N SER A 98 13.68 -8.71 1.71
CA SER A 98 14.15 -10.08 1.83
C SER A 98 14.57 -10.62 0.46
N LYS A 99 15.26 -11.77 0.42
CA LYS A 99 15.61 -12.43 -0.86
C LYS A 99 14.37 -12.75 -1.70
N LYS A 100 13.27 -13.14 -1.06
CA LYS A 100 12.03 -13.56 -1.73
C LYS A 100 11.15 -12.40 -2.14
N PHE A 101 11.09 -11.34 -1.32
CA PHE A 101 10.09 -10.29 -1.45
C PHE A 101 10.65 -8.94 -0.96
N ILE A 102 10.48 -7.90 -1.76
CA ILE A 102 10.86 -6.52 -1.42
C ILE A 102 9.65 -5.63 -1.68
N ILE A 103 9.19 -4.95 -0.63
CA ILE A 103 8.05 -4.02 -0.69
C ILE A 103 8.46 -2.66 -0.16
N ALA A 104 8.07 -1.60 -0.87
CA ALA A 104 8.10 -0.22 -0.40
C ALA A 104 6.68 0.31 -0.32
N GLY A 105 6.39 1.16 0.65
CA GLY A 105 5.06 1.75 0.81
C GLY A 105 5.05 3.26 0.84
N ALA A 106 3.89 3.85 0.49
CA ALA A 106 3.59 5.26 0.69
C ALA A 106 2.14 5.42 1.15
N SER A 107 1.96 6.07 2.30
CA SER A 107 0.64 6.34 2.91
C SER A 107 0.03 7.63 2.36
N GLY A 108 -1.30 7.73 2.46
CA GLY A 108 -2.05 8.96 2.29
C GLY A 108 -2.44 9.31 0.87
N CYS A 109 -3.09 10.47 0.73
CA CYS A 109 -3.62 10.98 -0.53
C CYS A 109 -3.14 12.42 -0.81
N MET A 110 -3.53 12.95 -1.98
CA MET A 110 -3.31 14.35 -2.33
C MET A 110 -3.98 15.29 -1.32
N LEU A 111 -3.29 16.39 -1.04
CA LEU A 111 -3.81 17.44 -0.16
C LEU A 111 -5.03 18.12 -0.79
N TYR A 112 -6.18 18.05 -0.10
CA TYR A 112 -7.42 18.69 -0.53
C TYR A 112 -8.16 19.45 0.59
N ASN A 113 -8.01 19.06 1.85
CA ASN A 113 -8.67 19.72 2.99
C ASN A 113 -7.82 19.81 4.27
N TYR A 114 -6.50 19.68 4.14
CA TYR A 114 -5.52 19.74 5.26
C TYR A 114 -5.76 18.69 6.37
N GLY A 115 -6.39 17.56 6.04
CA GLY A 115 -6.56 16.43 6.95
C GLY A 115 -5.25 15.69 7.19
N LYS A 116 -5.27 14.80 8.20
CA LYS A 116 -4.14 13.87 8.45
C LYS A 116 -3.88 12.97 7.25
N SER A 117 -2.62 12.57 7.06
CA SER A 117 -2.20 11.68 5.97
C SER A 117 -2.48 12.23 4.57
N GLN A 118 -2.48 13.55 4.42
CA GLN A 118 -2.60 14.25 3.14
C GLN A 118 -1.31 15.01 2.83
N PHE A 119 -0.86 14.93 1.60
CA PHE A 119 0.42 15.48 1.18
C PHE A 119 0.31 16.22 -0.15
N SER A 120 1.04 17.32 -0.30
CA SER A 120 1.31 17.90 -1.61
C SER A 120 2.19 16.94 -2.43
N ASN A 121 2.20 17.10 -3.76
CA ASN A 121 3.06 16.29 -4.62
C ASN A 121 4.56 16.47 -4.29
N MET A 122 4.98 17.64 -3.83
CA MET A 122 6.37 17.90 -3.44
C MET A 122 6.74 17.21 -2.12
N GLU A 123 5.87 17.26 -1.12
CA GLU A 123 6.09 16.54 0.14
C GLU A 123 6.18 15.04 -0.09
N MET A 124 5.26 14.48 -0.89
CA MET A 124 5.29 13.08 -1.27
C MET A 124 6.59 12.73 -2.00
N PHE A 125 7.04 13.57 -2.93
CA PHE A 125 8.30 13.38 -3.63
C PHE A 125 9.50 13.31 -2.68
N PHE A 126 9.61 14.24 -1.73
CA PHE A 126 10.71 14.22 -0.74
C PHE A 126 10.62 13.02 0.21
N LYS A 127 9.41 12.57 0.56
CA LYS A 127 9.24 11.32 1.33
C LYS A 127 9.73 10.11 0.54
N LEU A 128 9.45 10.03 -0.75
CA LEU A 128 9.95 8.96 -1.63
C LEU A 128 11.47 9.01 -1.83
N LEU A 129 12.06 10.21 -1.92
CA LEU A 129 13.52 10.37 -2.04
C LEU A 129 14.27 9.73 -0.86
N LYS A 130 13.69 9.76 0.35
CA LYS A 130 14.27 9.10 1.54
C LYS A 130 14.38 7.57 1.41
N LEU A 131 13.61 6.96 0.51
CA LEU A 131 13.67 5.52 0.24
C LEU A 131 14.82 5.15 -0.72
N VAL A 132 15.30 6.10 -1.52
CA VAL A 132 16.26 5.86 -2.61
C VAL A 132 17.54 5.16 -2.14
N PRO A 133 18.21 5.57 -1.05
CA PRO A 133 19.43 4.90 -0.61
C PRO A 133 19.22 3.40 -0.35
N LYS A 134 18.11 3.04 0.31
CA LYS A 134 17.77 1.63 0.58
C LYS A 134 17.43 0.87 -0.70
N LEU A 135 16.76 1.50 -1.66
CA LEU A 135 16.47 0.90 -2.96
C LEU A 135 17.76 0.60 -3.76
N LEU A 136 18.74 1.51 -3.73
CA LEU A 136 20.05 1.29 -4.34
C LEU A 136 20.80 0.12 -3.67
N ILE A 137 20.78 0.05 -2.35
CA ILE A 137 21.33 -1.09 -1.59
C ILE A 137 20.64 -2.39 -2.00
N ASN A 138 19.31 -2.41 -2.11
CA ASN A 138 18.58 -3.58 -2.58
C ASN A 138 19.01 -4.01 -3.97
N LYS A 139 19.24 -3.04 -4.88
CA LYS A 139 19.71 -3.34 -6.25
C LYS A 139 21.07 -4.06 -6.24
N ILE A 140 21.97 -3.66 -5.32
CA ILE A 140 23.30 -4.29 -5.19
C ILE A 140 23.17 -5.71 -4.61
N PHE A 141 22.41 -5.89 -3.53
CA PHE A 141 22.36 -7.16 -2.80
C PHE A 141 21.36 -8.18 -3.37
N TYR A 142 20.27 -7.71 -4.00
CA TYR A 142 19.18 -8.58 -4.48
C TYR A 142 18.99 -8.52 -6.01
N GLY A 143 19.78 -7.73 -6.73
CA GLY A 143 19.66 -7.56 -8.20
C GLY A 143 18.46 -6.73 -8.65
N ARG A 144 17.61 -6.25 -7.75
CA ARG A 144 16.38 -5.47 -8.03
C ARG A 144 16.13 -4.44 -6.95
N TYR A 145 15.42 -3.36 -7.28
CA TYR A 145 15.09 -2.29 -6.33
C TYR A 145 13.99 -2.72 -5.36
N LEU A 146 12.85 -3.16 -5.92
CA LEU A 146 11.68 -3.68 -5.18
C LEU A 146 10.80 -4.51 -6.12
N ASP A 147 9.91 -5.31 -5.54
CA ASP A 147 8.92 -6.12 -6.25
C ASP A 147 7.56 -5.40 -6.28
N ILE A 148 7.15 -4.81 -5.15
CA ILE A 148 5.87 -4.14 -4.99
C ILE A 148 6.05 -2.73 -4.44
N PHE A 149 5.30 -1.79 -5.02
CA PHE A 149 5.04 -0.47 -4.47
C PHE A 149 3.60 -0.42 -3.95
N LEU A 150 3.42 -0.45 -2.63
CA LEU A 150 2.12 -0.41 -1.96
C LEU A 150 1.78 1.04 -1.60
N THR A 151 0.69 1.56 -2.14
CA THR A 151 0.25 2.93 -1.87
C THR A 151 -1.23 2.97 -1.56
N HIS A 152 -1.72 4.06 -0.97
CA HIS A 152 -3.16 4.26 -0.91
C HIS A 152 -3.69 4.89 -2.19
N THR A 153 -3.08 5.96 -2.65
CA THR A 153 -3.49 6.73 -3.84
C THR A 153 -2.82 6.20 -5.11
N PRO A 154 -3.48 6.26 -6.29
CA PRO A 154 -2.91 5.91 -7.58
C PRO A 154 -1.89 6.96 -8.09
N PRO A 155 -1.16 6.69 -9.19
CA PRO A 155 -0.39 7.70 -9.89
C PRO A 155 -1.30 8.62 -10.73
N LEU A 156 -0.87 9.85 -10.95
CA LEU A 156 -1.60 10.84 -11.75
C LEU A 156 -1.86 10.33 -13.18
N GLY A 157 -3.11 10.41 -13.62
CA GLY A 157 -3.55 10.04 -14.96
C GLY A 157 -3.71 8.53 -15.19
N ILE A 158 -3.56 7.71 -14.12
CA ILE A 158 -3.74 6.24 -14.22
C ILE A 158 -4.57 5.78 -13.03
N ASN A 159 -5.77 5.28 -13.30
CA ASN A 159 -6.76 4.86 -12.31
C ASN A 159 -7.18 5.95 -11.31
N ASP A 160 -6.84 7.21 -11.54
CA ASP A 160 -7.24 8.34 -10.71
C ASP A 160 -8.50 9.03 -11.27
N LYS A 161 -9.05 10.01 -10.54
CA LYS A 161 -10.18 10.85 -11.00
C LYS A 161 -9.76 12.31 -11.03
N PRO A 162 -10.42 13.16 -11.81
CA PRO A 162 -10.02 14.56 -11.99
C PRO A 162 -10.31 15.47 -10.79
N ASP A 163 -11.19 15.03 -9.89
CA ASP A 163 -11.54 15.82 -8.70
C ASP A 163 -10.39 15.89 -7.68
N PRO A 164 -10.30 16.95 -6.84
CA PRO A 164 -9.15 17.19 -5.98
C PRO A 164 -8.85 16.06 -4.99
N CYS A 165 -9.88 15.38 -4.46
CA CYS A 165 -9.68 14.35 -3.44
C CYS A 165 -9.20 13.01 -4.04
N HIS A 166 -9.57 12.70 -5.28
CA HIS A 166 -9.19 11.43 -5.94
C HIS A 166 -8.05 11.58 -6.96
N LYS A 167 -7.41 12.75 -7.00
CA LYS A 167 -6.27 13.01 -7.88
C LYS A 167 -5.04 12.23 -7.46
N GLY A 168 -4.39 11.57 -8.41
CA GLY A 168 -3.17 10.79 -8.19
C GLY A 168 -1.90 11.64 -8.03
N PHE A 169 -0.83 11.05 -7.51
CA PHE A 169 0.47 11.71 -7.37
C PHE A 169 1.31 11.64 -8.65
N LYS A 170 1.75 12.80 -9.15
CA LYS A 170 2.67 12.88 -10.29
C LYS A 170 4.04 12.27 -9.98
N CYS A 171 4.53 12.41 -8.75
CA CYS A 171 5.82 11.85 -8.34
C CYS A 171 5.84 10.31 -8.37
N TYR A 172 4.70 9.64 -8.30
CA TYR A 172 4.64 8.17 -8.46
C TYR A 172 5.04 7.74 -9.87
N LEU A 173 4.69 8.50 -10.91
CA LEU A 173 5.14 8.21 -12.28
C LEU A 173 6.67 8.21 -12.39
N TRP A 174 7.33 9.19 -11.74
CA TRP A 174 8.78 9.21 -11.62
C TRP A 174 9.30 7.97 -10.90
N PHE A 175 8.74 7.63 -9.74
CA PHE A 175 9.16 6.48 -8.94
C PHE A 175 9.04 5.17 -9.72
N LEU A 176 7.91 4.93 -10.38
CA LEU A 176 7.66 3.75 -11.21
C LEU A 176 8.62 3.65 -12.39
N ARG A 177 8.92 4.77 -13.04
CA ARG A 177 9.86 4.82 -14.18
C ARG A 177 11.28 4.44 -13.78
N TRP A 178 11.74 4.90 -12.61
CA TRP A 178 13.12 4.66 -12.16
C TRP A 178 13.30 3.31 -11.48
N PHE A 179 12.42 2.94 -10.57
CA PHE A 179 12.60 1.74 -9.73
C PHE A 179 11.87 0.51 -10.26
N LYS A 180 10.94 0.67 -11.19
CA LYS A 180 10.30 -0.40 -11.98
C LYS A 180 9.83 -1.58 -11.12
N PRO A 181 9.00 -1.36 -10.08
CA PRO A 181 8.38 -2.47 -9.37
C PRO A 181 7.58 -3.32 -10.35
N LYS A 182 7.45 -4.60 -10.05
CA LYS A 182 6.60 -5.49 -10.86
C LYS A 182 5.12 -5.09 -10.73
N TYR A 183 4.71 -4.74 -9.51
CA TYR A 183 3.35 -4.29 -9.21
C TYR A 183 3.36 -2.98 -8.43
N MET A 184 2.38 -2.13 -8.72
CA MET A 184 1.92 -1.08 -7.85
C MET A 184 0.50 -1.42 -7.42
N ILE A 185 0.26 -1.47 -6.10
CA ILE A 185 -1.04 -1.76 -5.51
C ILE A 185 -1.54 -0.50 -4.85
N HIS A 186 -2.78 -0.11 -5.17
CA HIS A 186 -3.40 1.06 -4.58
C HIS A 186 -4.90 0.82 -4.32
N GLY A 187 -5.53 1.72 -3.60
CA GLY A 187 -6.95 1.84 -3.36
C GLY A 187 -7.45 3.25 -3.69
N HIS A 188 -8.17 3.87 -2.74
CA HIS A 188 -8.67 5.24 -2.77
C HIS A 188 -9.74 5.51 -3.84
N ILE A 189 -9.70 4.84 -4.98
CA ILE A 189 -10.67 4.98 -6.06
C ILE A 189 -11.63 3.81 -5.97
N HIS A 190 -12.85 4.11 -5.50
CA HIS A 190 -13.88 3.10 -5.36
C HIS A 190 -14.41 2.69 -6.72
N LEU A 191 -14.46 1.38 -6.97
CA LEU A 191 -14.91 0.78 -8.23
C LEU A 191 -16.37 0.32 -8.07
N TYR A 192 -17.31 1.25 -8.16
CA TYR A 192 -18.74 0.94 -8.09
C TYR A 192 -19.33 0.52 -9.43
N ASP A 193 -18.66 0.85 -10.54
CA ASP A 193 -19.05 0.42 -11.88
C ASP A 193 -18.15 -0.74 -12.33
N LEU A 194 -18.77 -1.84 -12.76
CA LEU A 194 -18.08 -3.01 -13.31
C LEU A 194 -17.26 -2.70 -14.56
N GLN A 195 -17.49 -1.57 -15.22
CA GLN A 195 -16.73 -1.12 -16.38
C GLN A 195 -15.46 -0.34 -15.98
N GLU A 196 -15.33 0.09 -14.73
CA GLU A 196 -14.11 0.78 -14.26
C GLU A 196 -12.90 -0.17 -14.30
N LYS A 197 -11.82 0.32 -14.92
CA LYS A 197 -10.60 -0.48 -15.08
C LYS A 197 -9.87 -0.61 -13.76
N ARG A 198 -9.80 -1.82 -13.24
CA ARG A 198 -9.02 -2.16 -12.05
C ARG A 198 -7.51 -2.23 -12.33
N ILE A 199 -7.12 -2.63 -13.55
CA ILE A 199 -5.74 -2.91 -13.92
C ILE A 199 -5.29 -1.99 -15.05
N ALA A 200 -4.13 -1.37 -14.87
CA ALA A 200 -3.44 -0.57 -15.88
C ALA A 200 -1.95 -0.96 -15.92
N ASN A 201 -1.25 -0.56 -16.98
CA ASN A 201 0.18 -0.77 -17.10
C ASN A 201 0.91 0.56 -17.32
N TYR A 202 2.04 0.73 -16.65
CA TYR A 202 2.92 1.86 -16.85
C TYR A 202 4.38 1.38 -16.92
N HIS A 203 5.01 1.47 -18.10
CA HIS A 203 6.30 0.86 -18.38
C HIS A 203 6.33 -0.64 -18.04
N LYS A 204 7.12 -1.03 -17.03
CA LYS A 204 7.28 -2.43 -16.58
C LYS A 204 6.42 -2.77 -15.36
N THR A 205 5.56 -1.87 -14.93
CA THR A 205 4.76 -2.01 -13.72
C THR A 205 3.30 -2.24 -14.07
N THR A 206 2.71 -3.29 -13.52
CA THR A 206 1.26 -3.49 -13.50
C THR A 206 0.69 -2.76 -12.30
N ILE A 207 -0.24 -1.82 -12.54
CA ILE A 207 -0.91 -1.00 -11.53
C ILE A 207 -2.27 -1.62 -11.26
N ILE A 208 -2.58 -1.91 -9.99
CA ILE A 208 -3.78 -2.64 -9.60
C ILE A 208 -4.50 -1.84 -8.51
N ASN A 209 -5.77 -1.54 -8.74
CA ASN A 209 -6.66 -1.04 -7.71
C ASN A 209 -7.20 -2.21 -6.89
N ALA A 210 -6.92 -2.22 -5.58
CA ALA A 210 -7.28 -3.29 -4.66
C ALA A 210 -8.65 -3.07 -3.96
N PHE A 211 -9.49 -2.15 -4.45
CA PHE A 211 -10.80 -1.85 -3.86
C PHE A 211 -11.55 -3.13 -3.47
N GLU A 212 -12.08 -3.18 -2.24
CA GLU A 212 -12.58 -4.38 -1.56
C GLU A 212 -11.47 -5.42 -1.39
N HIS A 213 -11.31 -6.32 -2.35
CA HIS A 213 -10.15 -7.21 -2.42
C HIS A 213 -9.71 -7.50 -3.85
N TYR A 214 -8.46 -7.90 -3.99
CA TYR A 214 -7.88 -8.44 -5.22
C TYR A 214 -6.80 -9.47 -4.90
N VAL A 215 -6.79 -10.58 -5.61
CA VAL A 215 -5.76 -11.63 -5.47
C VAL A 215 -4.80 -11.57 -6.64
N ILE A 216 -3.52 -11.36 -6.35
CA ILE A 216 -2.45 -11.40 -7.33
C ILE A 216 -1.84 -12.79 -7.33
N ASN A 217 -1.81 -13.46 -8.48
CA ASN A 217 -0.99 -14.62 -8.70
C ASN A 217 0.19 -14.24 -9.61
N THR A 218 1.41 -14.26 -9.07
CA THR A 218 2.59 -13.81 -9.84
C THR A 218 3.02 -14.79 -10.93
N GLU A 219 2.44 -15.98 -11.00
CA GLU A 219 2.71 -16.99 -12.03
C GLU A 219 1.90 -16.74 -13.30
N ASP A 220 0.71 -16.15 -13.19
CA ASP A 220 -0.18 -15.88 -14.33
C ASP A 220 0.34 -14.79 -15.28
N VAL A 221 1.36 -14.02 -14.88
CA VAL A 221 1.92 -12.91 -15.64
C VAL A 221 3.12 -13.32 -16.51
N LYS A 222 3.55 -14.59 -16.48
CA LYS A 222 4.63 -15.09 -17.34
C LYS A 222 4.21 -15.45 -18.77
N GLY A 223 2.95 -15.27 -19.10
CA GLY A 223 2.35 -15.72 -20.36
C GLY A 223 1.63 -14.64 -21.17
N LYS A 224 2.24 -13.46 -21.39
CA LYS A 224 1.80 -12.58 -22.48
C LYS A 224 2.96 -11.72 -22.96
#